data_9a36af433fdf91124967fc62041f60b9
#
_entry.id   9a36af433fdf91124967fc62041f60b9
#
_cell.length_a   1.000
_cell.length_b   1.000
_cell.length_c   1.000
_cell.angle_alpha   90.00
_cell.angle_beta   90.00
_cell.angle_gamma   90.00
#
_symmetry.space_group_name_H-M   'P 1'
#
loop_
_entity.id
_entity.type
_entity.pdbx_description
1 polymer ?
#
loop_
_entity_poly.entity_id
_entity_poly.type
_entity_poly.pdbx_seq_one_letter_code
_entity_poly.pdbx_strand_id
1 'polypeptide(L)'
;MNPRFPWGIPALMYGEQPPRSDLESVWDGYRQALQRGSSPFGAALEVASSVDRLGLAFAAGYSAALQTLVPDVVLPCALCVTEIEGGHPRAIKTTLRAAEVGSSYALNGTKTFVTFGNLAKTLIIAARAGEHADGTPELVVVRIPTDRDGVSLIDLPPISFVPEVPHSRVELENVCVDPSERMSGDGYLEYVKPFRTVEDIHVYGSAVAYFFGLGKRTGAPAGFLAEMVSILVALERLRAATPLDPNTHVALHGVGEHLSHLITSDEFLGIWDAAPPEERDRWERDRKLLDVAGSARRARFQKAATQLGLC
;
A
#
# COMPACT_ATOMS: atom_id res chain seq x y z
N MET A 1 21.94 11.84 14.52
CA MET A 1 21.33 10.52 14.77
C MET A 1 19.90 10.75 15.17
N ASN A 2 18.95 10.32 14.35
CA ASN A 2 17.53 10.43 14.69
C ASN A 2 17.26 9.45 15.84
N PRO A 3 16.73 9.88 17.00
CA PRO A 3 16.43 8.95 18.08
C PRO A 3 15.38 7.98 17.60
N ARG A 4 15.80 6.76 17.25
CA ARG A 4 14.87 5.65 17.00
C ARG A 4 14.45 5.12 18.35
N PHE A 5 13.16 5.11 18.60
CA PHE A 5 12.65 4.23 19.65
C PHE A 5 13.10 2.80 19.33
N PRO A 6 13.47 2.00 20.34
CA PRO A 6 14.01 0.65 20.13
C PRO A 6 13.08 -0.29 19.33
N TRP A 7 11.84 0.11 19.11
CA TRP A 7 10.81 -0.64 18.39
C TRP A 7 10.58 -0.19 16.93
N GLY A 8 11.41 0.71 16.37
CA GLY A 8 11.29 1.19 14.99
C GLY A 8 10.21 2.24 14.75
N ILE A 9 9.47 2.65 15.79
CA ILE A 9 8.47 3.72 15.69
C ILE A 9 9.21 5.07 15.67
N PRO A 10 8.94 5.97 14.71
CA PRO A 10 9.65 7.25 14.61
C PRO A 10 9.37 8.16 15.80
N ALA A 11 10.42 8.70 16.41
CA ALA A 11 10.29 9.70 17.49
C ALA A 11 9.50 10.93 17.05
N LEU A 12 9.62 11.33 15.77
CA LEU A 12 8.91 12.48 15.19
C LEU A 12 7.38 12.32 15.21
N MET A 13 6.87 11.08 15.25
CA MET A 13 5.43 10.84 15.40
C MET A 13 4.87 11.40 16.72
N TYR A 14 5.70 11.51 17.76
CA TYR A 14 5.32 12.06 19.05
C TYR A 14 5.44 13.57 19.16
N GLY A 15 6.20 14.20 18.22
CA GLY A 15 6.35 15.65 18.13
C GLY A 15 5.18 16.35 17.47
N GLU A 16 5.21 17.67 17.46
CA GLU A 16 4.34 18.46 16.58
C GLU A 16 4.87 18.37 15.15
N GLN A 17 3.97 18.11 14.22
CA GLN A 17 4.27 18.06 12.79
C GLN A 17 3.44 19.13 12.08
N PRO A 18 3.97 19.76 11.02
CA PRO A 18 3.16 20.62 10.19
C PRO A 18 2.01 19.81 9.57
N PRO A 19 0.78 20.35 9.57
CA PRO A 19 -0.36 19.63 8.98
C PRO A 19 -0.15 19.46 7.47
N ARG A 20 -0.57 18.29 6.96
CA ARG A 20 -0.55 17.96 5.53
C ARG A 20 -1.97 17.70 5.05
N SER A 21 -2.35 18.37 3.96
CA SER A 21 -3.71 18.33 3.41
C SER A 21 -3.78 17.94 1.93
N ASP A 22 -2.64 17.61 1.31
CA ASP A 22 -2.52 17.23 -0.09
C ASP A 22 -1.45 16.16 -0.31
N LEU A 23 -1.50 15.48 -1.47
CA LEU A 23 -0.59 14.39 -1.83
C LEU A 23 0.86 14.85 -2.01
N GLU A 24 1.08 16.06 -2.52
CA GLU A 24 2.44 16.56 -2.75
C GLU A 24 3.18 16.72 -1.42
N SER A 25 2.55 17.34 -0.42
CA SER A 25 3.09 17.48 0.93
C SER A 25 3.33 16.13 1.62
N VAL A 26 2.48 15.12 1.34
CA VAL A 26 2.67 13.74 1.81
C VAL A 26 3.93 13.14 1.22
N TRP A 27 4.08 13.17 -0.10
CA TRP A 27 5.25 12.57 -0.76
C TRP A 27 6.54 13.33 -0.48
N ASP A 28 6.49 14.65 -0.33
CA ASP A 28 7.66 15.44 0.09
C ASP A 28 8.09 15.08 1.50
N GLY A 29 7.15 15.03 2.44
CA GLY A 29 7.43 14.61 3.82
C GLY A 29 7.98 13.19 3.88
N TYR A 30 7.42 12.28 3.09
CA TYR A 30 7.88 10.91 3.00
C TYR A 30 9.33 10.81 2.49
N ARG A 31 9.66 11.52 1.38
CA ARG A 31 11.03 11.59 0.85
C ARG A 31 12.01 12.17 1.87
N GLN A 32 11.62 13.24 2.57
CA GLN A 32 12.44 13.84 3.62
C GLN A 32 12.69 12.87 4.78
N ALA A 33 11.68 12.09 5.20
CA ALA A 33 11.84 11.09 6.23
C ALA A 33 12.84 10.01 5.82
N LEU A 34 12.75 9.51 4.57
CA LEU A 34 13.73 8.56 4.02
C LEU A 34 15.16 9.15 4.00
N GLN A 35 15.32 10.41 3.59
CA GLN A 35 16.62 11.10 3.58
C GLN A 35 17.22 11.22 5.00
N ARG A 36 16.38 11.32 6.03
CA ARG A 36 16.81 11.28 7.45
C ARG A 36 17.14 9.85 7.93
N GLY A 37 16.98 8.83 7.08
CA GLY A 37 17.29 7.44 7.37
C GLY A 37 16.13 6.67 8.01
N SER A 38 14.89 7.15 7.91
CA SER A 38 13.70 6.36 8.27
C SER A 38 13.55 5.17 7.31
N SER A 39 13.06 4.04 7.82
CA SER A 39 12.59 2.96 6.94
C SER A 39 11.36 3.41 6.16
N PRO A 40 10.98 2.75 5.03
CA PRO A 40 9.75 3.06 4.33
C PRO A 40 8.51 3.07 5.25
N PHE A 41 8.36 2.06 6.10
CA PHE A 41 7.28 2.01 7.09
C PHE A 41 7.35 3.18 8.08
N GLY A 42 8.53 3.45 8.66
CA GLY A 42 8.71 4.57 9.57
C GLY A 42 8.42 5.93 8.94
N ALA A 43 8.83 6.14 7.68
CA ALA A 43 8.53 7.35 6.94
C ALA A 43 7.02 7.53 6.73
N ALA A 44 6.31 6.44 6.43
CA ALA A 44 4.86 6.47 6.29
C ALA A 44 4.15 6.82 7.62
N LEU A 45 4.58 6.23 8.75
CA LEU A 45 4.02 6.54 10.08
C LEU A 45 4.24 8.02 10.44
N GLU A 46 5.45 8.52 10.21
CA GLU A 46 5.81 9.92 10.49
C GLU A 46 4.91 10.89 9.75
N VAL A 47 4.74 10.68 8.45
CA VAL A 47 3.89 11.54 7.61
C VAL A 47 2.41 11.37 7.94
N ALA A 48 1.94 10.14 8.08
CA ALA A 48 0.53 9.85 8.36
C ALA A 48 0.06 10.44 9.69
N SER A 49 0.95 10.60 10.69
CA SER A 49 0.57 11.20 11.98
C SER A 49 0.21 12.69 11.89
N SER A 50 0.45 13.34 10.75
CA SER A 50 0.18 14.78 10.55
C SER A 50 -0.83 15.08 9.45
N VAL A 51 -1.41 14.07 8.78
CA VAL A 51 -2.43 14.31 7.75
C VAL A 51 -3.80 14.61 8.38
N ASP A 52 -4.70 15.17 7.56
CA ASP A 52 -6.06 15.56 7.97
C ASP A 52 -7.15 14.61 7.45
N ARG A 53 -6.76 13.50 6.81
CA ARG A 53 -7.72 12.51 6.26
C ARG A 53 -7.07 11.17 5.98
N LEU A 54 -7.91 10.13 5.99
CA LEU A 54 -7.49 8.73 5.82
C LEU A 54 -6.87 8.44 4.45
N GLY A 55 -7.36 9.08 3.37
CA GLY A 55 -6.81 8.86 2.03
C GLY A 55 -5.37 9.33 1.87
N LEU A 56 -4.95 10.38 2.59
CA LEU A 56 -3.56 10.82 2.62
C LEU A 56 -2.67 9.87 3.44
N ALA A 57 -3.21 9.33 4.54
CA ALA A 57 -2.52 8.26 5.29
C ALA A 57 -2.34 7.01 4.42
N PHE A 58 -3.38 6.63 3.66
CA PHE A 58 -3.29 5.55 2.68
C PHE A 58 -2.18 5.81 1.65
N ALA A 59 -2.08 7.02 1.10
CA ALA A 59 -1.03 7.36 0.12
C ALA A 59 0.39 7.12 0.68
N ALA A 60 0.63 7.48 1.94
CA ALA A 60 1.90 7.22 2.61
C ALA A 60 2.15 5.71 2.78
N GLY A 61 1.15 4.97 3.28
CA GLY A 61 1.23 3.51 3.49
C GLY A 61 1.41 2.74 2.18
N TYR A 62 0.66 3.08 1.15
CA TYR A 62 0.77 2.48 -0.18
C TYR A 62 2.16 2.70 -0.79
N SER A 63 2.69 3.93 -0.71
CA SER A 63 4.05 4.24 -1.17
C SER A 63 5.11 3.41 -0.43
N ALA A 64 4.95 3.26 0.89
CA ALA A 64 5.85 2.45 1.71
C ALA A 64 5.75 0.95 1.39
N ALA A 65 4.55 0.45 1.12
CA ALA A 65 4.34 -0.94 0.70
C ALA A 65 5.04 -1.22 -0.62
N LEU A 66 4.90 -0.35 -1.61
CA LEU A 66 5.55 -0.50 -2.91
C LEU A 66 7.07 -0.40 -2.82
N GLN A 67 7.60 0.54 -2.02
CA GLN A 67 9.04 0.65 -1.82
C GLN A 67 9.62 -0.51 -1.01
N THR A 68 8.84 -1.14 -0.14
CA THR A 68 9.24 -2.37 0.55
C THR A 68 9.30 -3.54 -0.42
N LEU A 69 8.36 -3.62 -1.37
CA LEU A 69 8.32 -4.65 -2.40
C LEU A 69 9.40 -4.44 -3.49
N VAL A 70 9.64 -3.18 -3.86
CA VAL A 70 10.58 -2.75 -4.90
C VAL A 70 11.45 -1.61 -4.34
N PRO A 71 12.56 -1.91 -3.66
CA PRO A 71 13.32 -0.93 -2.86
C PRO A 71 13.79 0.31 -3.62
N ASP A 72 14.21 0.16 -4.87
CA ASP A 72 14.81 1.23 -5.68
C ASP A 72 13.79 1.93 -6.60
N VAL A 73 12.49 1.82 -6.31
CA VAL A 73 11.47 2.45 -7.14
C VAL A 73 11.43 3.96 -6.95
N VAL A 74 11.27 4.70 -8.06
CA VAL A 74 11.08 6.16 -8.04
C VAL A 74 9.63 6.47 -7.67
N LEU A 75 9.44 7.23 -6.61
CA LEU A 75 8.12 7.65 -6.11
C LEU A 75 7.66 9.00 -6.70
N PRO A 76 6.34 9.21 -6.86
CA PRO A 76 5.26 8.23 -6.68
C PRO A 76 5.31 7.12 -7.74
N CYS A 77 4.88 5.92 -7.36
CA CYS A 77 4.80 4.78 -8.26
C CYS A 77 3.46 4.06 -8.12
N ALA A 78 3.11 3.27 -9.12
CA ALA A 78 1.86 2.53 -9.15
C ALA A 78 2.08 1.05 -9.50
N LEU A 79 1.40 0.15 -8.79
CA LEU A 79 1.36 -1.28 -9.09
C LEU A 79 0.19 -1.59 -10.02
N CYS A 80 0.49 -2.15 -11.19
CA CYS A 80 -0.45 -2.42 -12.26
C CYS A 80 -0.64 -3.95 -12.40
N VAL A 81 -1.60 -4.51 -11.66
CA VAL A 81 -1.91 -5.95 -11.68
C VAL A 81 -3.29 -6.19 -12.27
N THR A 82 -4.32 -5.51 -11.74
CA THR A 82 -5.72 -5.78 -12.02
C THR A 82 -6.09 -5.47 -13.47
N GLU A 83 -6.81 -6.39 -14.09
CA GLU A 83 -7.42 -6.25 -15.41
C GLU A 83 -8.94 -6.44 -15.31
N ILE A 84 -9.68 -6.41 -16.41
CA ILE A 84 -11.14 -6.47 -16.42
C ILE A 84 -11.70 -7.74 -15.74
N GLU A 85 -10.98 -8.86 -15.83
CA GLU A 85 -11.32 -10.14 -15.20
C GLU A 85 -10.77 -10.26 -13.77
N GLY A 86 -10.10 -9.24 -13.25
CA GLY A 86 -9.53 -9.19 -11.91
C GLY A 86 -7.99 -9.27 -11.87
N GLY A 87 -7.45 -9.52 -10.66
CA GLY A 87 -6.00 -9.61 -10.42
C GLY A 87 -5.47 -11.03 -10.18
N HIS A 88 -6.27 -12.07 -10.42
CA HIS A 88 -5.80 -13.45 -10.31
C HIS A 88 -4.84 -13.77 -11.47
N PRO A 89 -3.80 -14.60 -11.30
CA PRO A 89 -2.82 -14.91 -12.36
C PRO A 89 -3.44 -15.28 -13.70
N ARG A 90 -4.48 -16.09 -13.70
CA ARG A 90 -5.19 -16.52 -14.93
C ARG A 90 -5.97 -15.38 -15.60
N ALA A 91 -6.28 -14.31 -14.88
CA ALA A 91 -6.96 -13.12 -15.39
C ALA A 91 -5.98 -12.14 -16.06
N ILE A 92 -4.68 -12.28 -15.84
CA ILE A 92 -3.67 -11.40 -16.44
C ILE A 92 -3.51 -11.75 -17.93
N LYS A 93 -3.90 -10.81 -18.78
CA LYS A 93 -3.81 -10.93 -20.25
C LYS A 93 -2.72 -10.03 -20.84
N THR A 94 -2.25 -9.01 -20.10
CA THR A 94 -1.09 -8.19 -20.49
C THR A 94 0.09 -9.09 -20.77
N THR A 95 0.74 -8.93 -21.93
CA THR A 95 1.84 -9.80 -22.39
C THR A 95 3.15 -9.06 -22.50
N LEU A 96 4.23 -9.74 -22.14
CA LEU A 96 5.61 -9.34 -22.42
C LEU A 96 6.20 -10.35 -23.41
N ARG A 97 6.54 -9.92 -24.63
CA ARG A 97 7.08 -10.77 -25.68
C ARG A 97 8.44 -10.25 -26.12
N ALA A 98 9.33 -11.12 -26.57
CA ALA A 98 10.56 -10.68 -27.24
C ALA A 98 10.20 -9.81 -28.45
N ALA A 99 10.87 -8.68 -28.60
CA ALA A 99 10.68 -7.83 -29.77
C ALA A 99 11.26 -8.52 -31.03
N GLU A 100 10.73 -8.18 -32.19
CA GLU A 100 11.17 -8.77 -33.46
C GLU A 100 12.62 -8.41 -33.79
N VAL A 101 13.09 -7.28 -33.31
CA VAL A 101 14.45 -6.76 -33.56
C VAL A 101 15.11 -6.36 -32.24
N GLY A 102 16.35 -6.79 -32.02
CA GLY A 102 17.14 -6.45 -30.86
C GLY A 102 16.90 -7.39 -29.67
N SER A 103 17.36 -6.97 -28.47
CA SER A 103 17.26 -7.74 -27.24
C SER A 103 16.16 -7.25 -26.29
N SER A 104 15.31 -6.31 -26.75
CA SER A 104 14.21 -5.73 -25.98
C SER A 104 12.97 -6.61 -25.99
N TYR A 105 11.96 -6.18 -25.23
CA TYR A 105 10.63 -6.78 -25.20
C TYR A 105 9.58 -5.77 -25.65
N ALA A 106 8.44 -6.27 -26.14
CA ALA A 106 7.23 -5.51 -26.39
C ALA A 106 6.18 -5.86 -25.32
N LEU A 107 5.68 -4.84 -24.63
CA LEU A 107 4.65 -4.97 -23.60
C LEU A 107 3.32 -4.47 -24.18
N ASN A 108 2.29 -5.32 -24.09
CA ASN A 108 0.96 -5.03 -24.62
C ASN A 108 -0.13 -5.46 -23.65
N GLY A 109 -1.16 -4.64 -23.48
CA GLY A 109 -2.32 -4.98 -22.65
C GLY A 109 -2.99 -3.77 -22.01
N THR A 110 -3.91 -4.06 -21.08
CA THR A 110 -4.65 -3.01 -20.36
C THR A 110 -4.77 -3.36 -18.89
N LYS A 111 -4.43 -2.40 -18.01
CA LYS A 111 -4.62 -2.49 -16.57
C LYS A 111 -5.74 -1.57 -16.15
N THR A 112 -6.53 -2.02 -15.19
CA THR A 112 -7.65 -1.26 -14.64
C THR A 112 -7.43 -0.98 -13.15
N PHE A 113 -8.09 0.06 -12.62
CA PHE A 113 -8.02 0.43 -11.21
C PHE A 113 -6.58 0.57 -10.67
N VAL A 114 -5.73 1.25 -11.44
CA VAL A 114 -4.36 1.53 -11.05
C VAL A 114 -4.34 2.73 -10.11
N THR A 115 -4.10 2.46 -8.84
CA THR A 115 -4.00 3.49 -7.79
C THR A 115 -2.85 4.45 -8.08
N PHE A 116 -3.14 5.75 -8.11
CA PHE A 116 -2.19 6.84 -8.45
C PHE A 116 -1.59 6.75 -9.85
N GLY A 117 -2.18 6.01 -10.79
CA GLY A 117 -1.59 5.81 -12.12
C GLY A 117 -1.21 7.11 -12.83
N ASN A 118 -2.11 8.10 -12.83
CA ASN A 118 -1.90 9.42 -13.45
C ASN A 118 -0.89 10.32 -12.71
N LEU A 119 -0.54 9.99 -11.47
CA LEU A 119 0.43 10.73 -10.65
C LEU A 119 1.77 9.99 -10.56
N ALA A 120 1.81 8.72 -10.96
CA ALA A 120 3.01 7.91 -10.88
C ALA A 120 4.09 8.38 -11.86
N LYS A 121 5.34 8.30 -11.44
CA LYS A 121 6.53 8.43 -12.30
C LYS A 121 7.00 7.08 -12.81
N THR A 122 6.62 6.02 -12.09
CA THR A 122 7.02 4.64 -12.38
C THR A 122 5.81 3.72 -12.30
N LEU A 123 5.64 2.87 -13.30
CA LEU A 123 4.68 1.78 -13.32
C LEU A 123 5.40 0.46 -13.05
N ILE A 124 4.87 -0.32 -12.10
CA ILE A 124 5.30 -1.69 -11.78
C ILE A 124 4.21 -2.60 -12.35
N ILE A 125 4.48 -3.28 -13.47
CA ILE A 125 3.45 -3.92 -14.28
C ILE A 125 3.65 -5.44 -14.27
N ALA A 126 2.63 -6.18 -13.83
CA ALA A 126 2.58 -7.63 -13.98
C ALA A 126 2.14 -8.00 -15.41
N ALA A 127 2.91 -8.85 -16.07
CA ALA A 127 2.65 -9.30 -17.44
C ALA A 127 2.91 -10.81 -17.58
N ARG A 128 2.28 -11.43 -18.55
CA ARG A 128 2.46 -12.83 -18.93
C ARG A 128 3.58 -12.95 -19.95
N ALA A 129 4.66 -13.64 -19.58
CA ALA A 129 5.77 -13.94 -20.46
C ALA A 129 5.58 -15.27 -21.22
N GLY A 130 4.90 -16.24 -20.58
CA GLY A 130 4.69 -17.57 -21.12
C GLY A 130 3.65 -18.36 -20.34
N GLU A 131 3.79 -19.68 -20.42
CA GLU A 131 3.04 -20.66 -19.63
C GLU A 131 4.00 -21.72 -19.07
N HIS A 132 3.75 -22.12 -17.84
CA HIS A 132 4.40 -23.30 -17.25
C HIS A 132 3.89 -24.60 -17.87
N ALA A 133 4.57 -25.70 -17.65
CA ALA A 133 4.19 -27.01 -18.20
C ALA A 133 2.79 -27.49 -17.73
N ASP A 134 2.29 -27.00 -16.62
CA ASP A 134 0.95 -27.28 -16.08
C ASP A 134 -0.14 -26.33 -16.63
N GLY A 135 0.18 -25.47 -17.61
CA GLY A 135 -0.74 -24.50 -18.19
C GLY A 135 -1.01 -23.26 -17.33
N THR A 136 -0.31 -23.09 -16.20
CA THR A 136 -0.40 -21.85 -15.43
C THR A 136 0.39 -20.73 -16.08
N PRO A 137 -0.07 -19.46 -16.04
CA PRO A 137 0.66 -18.33 -16.60
C PRO A 137 2.01 -18.12 -15.91
N GLU A 138 3.08 -18.03 -16.70
CA GLU A 138 4.37 -17.50 -16.24
C GLU A 138 4.24 -15.98 -16.16
N LEU A 139 4.20 -15.45 -14.94
CA LEU A 139 4.13 -14.01 -14.72
C LEU A 139 5.52 -13.42 -14.45
N VAL A 140 5.74 -12.27 -15.04
CA VAL A 140 6.91 -11.42 -14.81
C VAL A 140 6.43 -10.04 -14.38
N VAL A 141 7.32 -9.28 -13.75
CA VAL A 141 7.07 -7.88 -13.43
C VAL A 141 8.10 -7.02 -14.16
N VAL A 142 7.62 -5.94 -14.74
CA VAL A 142 8.48 -4.92 -15.37
C VAL A 142 8.31 -3.59 -14.65
N ARG A 143 9.36 -2.77 -14.64
CA ARG A 143 9.38 -1.44 -14.05
C ARG A 143 9.75 -0.44 -15.13
N ILE A 144 8.79 0.38 -15.55
CA ILE A 144 8.97 1.36 -16.61
C ILE A 144 8.54 2.77 -16.19
N PRO A 145 9.11 3.83 -16.76
CA PRO A 145 8.61 5.19 -16.55
C PRO A 145 7.22 5.37 -17.20
N THR A 146 6.44 6.27 -16.62
CA THR A 146 5.05 6.50 -17.04
C THR A 146 4.95 7.23 -18.39
N ASP A 147 5.97 8.00 -18.75
CA ASP A 147 6.07 8.78 -19.98
C ASP A 147 6.66 7.99 -21.17
N ARG A 148 6.79 6.66 -21.03
CA ARG A 148 7.28 5.78 -22.09
C ARG A 148 6.33 5.75 -23.28
N ASP A 149 6.86 5.83 -24.51
CA ASP A 149 6.10 5.69 -25.73
C ASP A 149 5.26 4.41 -25.71
N GLY A 150 3.98 4.52 -26.09
CA GLY A 150 3.02 3.43 -26.07
C GLY A 150 2.29 3.26 -24.73
N VAL A 151 2.60 4.04 -23.70
CA VAL A 151 1.85 4.10 -22.44
C VAL A 151 0.81 5.19 -22.52
N SER A 152 -0.45 4.83 -22.27
CA SER A 152 -1.56 5.80 -22.14
C SER A 152 -2.25 5.64 -20.80
N LEU A 153 -2.47 6.76 -20.13
CA LEU A 153 -3.16 6.83 -18.84
C LEU A 153 -4.52 7.51 -19.02
N ILE A 154 -5.57 6.84 -18.56
CA ILE A 154 -6.94 7.33 -18.66
C ILE A 154 -7.51 7.38 -17.24
N ASP A 155 -7.86 8.59 -16.80
CA ASP A 155 -8.41 8.79 -15.46
C ASP A 155 -9.77 8.11 -15.33
N LEU A 156 -9.97 7.44 -14.20
CA LEU A 156 -11.26 6.88 -13.83
C LEU A 156 -12.02 7.88 -12.95
N PRO A 157 -13.36 7.84 -12.97
CA PRO A 157 -14.15 8.64 -12.06
C PRO A 157 -13.74 8.41 -10.61
N PRO A 158 -13.73 9.44 -9.76
CA PRO A 158 -13.44 9.30 -8.34
C PRO A 158 -14.38 8.27 -7.69
N ILE A 159 -13.82 7.44 -6.80
CA ILE A 159 -14.64 6.56 -5.97
C ILE A 159 -15.34 7.35 -4.87
N SER A 160 -16.39 6.78 -4.28
CA SER A 160 -17.25 7.47 -3.32
C SER A 160 -16.61 7.74 -1.95
N PHE A 161 -15.43 7.21 -1.71
CA PHE A 161 -14.59 7.42 -0.51
C PHE A 161 -13.16 7.69 -0.97
N VAL A 162 -12.35 8.33 -0.13
CA VAL A 162 -10.95 8.74 -0.43
C VAL A 162 -10.78 9.32 -1.84
N PRO A 163 -11.56 10.36 -2.23
CA PRO A 163 -11.54 10.91 -3.59
C PRO A 163 -10.20 11.51 -4.00
N GLU A 164 -9.33 11.80 -3.04
CA GLU A 164 -7.95 12.24 -3.24
C GLU A 164 -7.00 11.09 -3.67
N VAL A 165 -7.47 9.85 -3.71
CA VAL A 165 -6.74 8.68 -4.21
C VAL A 165 -7.25 8.37 -5.64
N PRO A 166 -6.68 8.99 -6.68
CA PRO A 166 -7.14 8.79 -8.03
C PRO A 166 -6.77 7.40 -8.53
N HIS A 167 -7.59 6.90 -9.45
CA HIS A 167 -7.36 5.64 -10.15
C HIS A 167 -7.33 5.88 -11.65
N SER A 168 -6.54 5.10 -12.36
CA SER A 168 -6.42 5.18 -13.80
C SER A 168 -6.58 3.81 -14.45
N ARG A 169 -6.98 3.80 -15.70
CA ARG A 169 -6.73 2.71 -16.64
C ARG A 169 -5.41 3.00 -17.35
N VAL A 170 -4.57 1.98 -17.48
CA VAL A 170 -3.30 2.03 -18.18
C VAL A 170 -3.42 1.17 -19.43
N GLU A 171 -3.25 1.77 -20.59
CA GLU A 171 -3.20 1.09 -21.88
C GLU A 171 -1.75 1.03 -22.36
N LEU A 172 -1.34 -0.15 -22.81
CA LEU A 172 0.02 -0.47 -23.21
C LEU A 172 -0.01 -0.97 -24.65
N GLU A 173 0.60 -0.22 -25.57
CA GLU A 173 0.63 -0.54 -26.98
C GLU A 173 2.07 -0.57 -27.48
N ASN A 174 2.58 -1.78 -27.72
CA ASN A 174 3.95 -2.02 -28.18
C ASN A 174 5.04 -1.27 -27.39
N VAL A 175 4.82 -1.15 -26.07
CA VAL A 175 5.75 -0.46 -25.18
C VAL A 175 7.08 -1.22 -25.18
N CYS A 176 8.15 -0.53 -25.59
CA CYS A 176 9.50 -1.09 -25.56
C CYS A 176 10.00 -1.20 -24.12
N VAL A 177 10.39 -2.40 -23.70
CA VAL A 177 10.93 -2.70 -22.37
C VAL A 177 12.36 -3.21 -22.53
N ASP A 178 13.31 -2.53 -21.87
CA ASP A 178 14.69 -2.98 -21.81
C ASP A 178 14.81 -4.21 -20.90
N PRO A 179 15.72 -5.17 -21.19
CA PRO A 179 15.94 -6.32 -20.31
C PRO A 179 16.23 -5.98 -18.84
N SER A 180 16.87 -4.84 -18.57
CA SER A 180 17.16 -4.35 -17.22
C SER A 180 15.91 -3.85 -16.47
N GLU A 181 14.81 -3.56 -17.17
CA GLU A 181 13.54 -3.15 -16.61
C GLU A 181 12.66 -4.35 -16.22
N ARG A 182 13.00 -5.55 -16.71
CA ARG A 182 12.39 -6.80 -16.24
C ARG A 182 12.98 -7.17 -14.89
N MET A 183 12.12 -7.24 -13.90
CA MET A 183 12.52 -7.64 -12.55
C MET A 183 12.85 -9.13 -12.50
N SER A 184 13.80 -9.49 -11.65
CA SER A 184 14.21 -10.90 -11.46
C SER A 184 13.15 -11.69 -10.71
N GLY A 185 13.18 -13.01 -10.86
CA GLY A 185 12.36 -13.96 -10.13
C GLY A 185 10.93 -14.14 -10.70
N ASP A 186 10.11 -14.83 -9.93
CA ASP A 186 8.72 -15.11 -10.28
C ASP A 186 7.82 -13.91 -9.99
N GLY A 187 7.23 -13.35 -11.04
CA GLY A 187 6.39 -12.15 -10.92
C GLY A 187 5.18 -12.32 -9.99
N TYR A 188 4.61 -13.52 -9.91
CA TYR A 188 3.51 -13.79 -9.00
C TYR A 188 3.96 -14.03 -7.57
N LEU A 189 4.91 -14.93 -7.35
CA LEU A 189 5.31 -15.38 -6.01
C LEU A 189 6.11 -14.32 -5.25
N GLU A 190 6.90 -13.52 -5.97
CA GLU A 190 7.79 -12.53 -5.34
C GLU A 190 7.19 -11.12 -5.27
N TYR A 191 6.21 -10.79 -6.13
CA TYR A 191 5.64 -9.44 -6.19
C TYR A 191 4.14 -9.41 -5.99
N VAL A 192 3.35 -10.05 -6.87
CA VAL A 192 1.90 -9.89 -6.88
C VAL A 192 1.24 -10.50 -5.64
N LYS A 193 1.62 -11.73 -5.30
CA LYS A 193 1.01 -12.47 -4.18
C LYS A 193 1.37 -11.88 -2.81
N PRO A 194 2.64 -11.53 -2.51
CA PRO A 194 3.01 -10.95 -1.23
C PRO A 194 2.51 -9.52 -1.05
N PHE A 195 2.33 -8.77 -2.15
CA PHE A 195 1.92 -7.36 -2.11
C PHE A 195 0.71 -7.11 -1.20
N ARG A 196 -0.33 -7.95 -1.27
CA ARG A 196 -1.54 -7.76 -0.46
C ARG A 196 -1.27 -7.79 1.05
N THR A 197 -0.37 -8.63 1.51
CA THR A 197 0.01 -8.69 2.93
C THR A 197 0.91 -7.49 3.29
N VAL A 198 1.85 -7.16 2.41
CA VAL A 198 2.73 -5.99 2.58
C VAL A 198 1.89 -4.71 2.62
N GLU A 199 0.94 -4.55 1.68
CA GLU A 199 0.01 -3.41 1.63
C GLU A 199 -0.81 -3.31 2.93
N ASP A 200 -1.45 -4.40 3.37
CA ASP A 200 -2.27 -4.40 4.59
C ASP A 200 -1.45 -3.93 5.82
N ILE A 201 -0.21 -4.40 5.98
CA ILE A 201 0.66 -4.00 7.09
C ILE A 201 0.96 -2.50 7.07
N HIS A 202 1.30 -1.96 5.89
CA HIS A 202 1.71 -0.56 5.75
C HIS A 202 0.51 0.39 5.81
N VAL A 203 -0.62 0.01 5.21
CA VAL A 203 -1.86 0.82 5.23
C VAL A 203 -2.45 0.84 6.64
N TYR A 204 -2.50 -0.29 7.35
CA TYR A 204 -2.92 -0.31 8.75
C TYR A 204 -2.00 0.55 9.62
N GLY A 205 -0.68 0.44 9.44
CA GLY A 205 0.27 1.28 10.15
C GLY A 205 0.01 2.76 9.95
N SER A 206 -0.16 3.20 8.70
CA SER A 206 -0.44 4.60 8.37
C SER A 206 -1.80 5.07 8.89
N ALA A 207 -2.84 4.23 8.84
CA ALA A 207 -4.15 4.56 9.40
C ALA A 207 -4.07 4.75 10.93
N VAL A 208 -3.40 3.84 11.64
CA VAL A 208 -3.20 3.96 13.10
C VAL A 208 -2.35 5.19 13.44
N ALA A 209 -1.32 5.50 12.66
CA ALA A 209 -0.52 6.72 12.86
C ALA A 209 -1.35 7.99 12.66
N TYR A 210 -2.25 8.02 11.68
CA TYR A 210 -3.21 9.11 11.48
C TYR A 210 -4.13 9.27 12.72
N PHE A 211 -4.72 8.18 13.21
CA PHE A 211 -5.57 8.22 14.41
C PHE A 211 -4.78 8.64 15.65
N PHE A 212 -3.54 8.20 15.78
CA PHE A 212 -2.65 8.64 16.86
C PHE A 212 -2.39 10.15 16.79
N GLY A 213 -2.08 10.68 15.61
CA GLY A 213 -1.89 12.11 15.39
C GLY A 213 -3.14 12.92 15.71
N LEU A 214 -4.32 12.44 15.25
CA LEU A 214 -5.61 13.04 15.57
C LEU A 214 -5.87 13.00 17.09
N GLY A 215 -5.70 11.85 17.74
CA GLY A 215 -5.89 11.70 19.17
C GLY A 215 -5.02 12.66 19.99
N LYS A 216 -3.76 12.86 19.56
CA LYS A 216 -2.90 13.89 20.19
C LYS A 216 -3.46 15.29 20.06
N ARG A 217 -3.92 15.68 18.85
CA ARG A 217 -4.48 17.02 18.61
C ARG A 217 -5.79 17.27 19.35
N THR A 218 -6.56 16.23 19.61
CA THR A 218 -7.86 16.27 20.31
C THR A 218 -7.78 15.98 21.79
N GLY A 219 -6.58 15.69 22.33
CA GLY A 219 -6.39 15.44 23.76
C GLY A 219 -6.88 14.07 24.23
N ALA A 220 -6.79 13.05 23.38
CA ALA A 220 -7.16 11.68 23.73
C ALA A 220 -6.42 11.15 24.98
N PRO A 221 -7.04 10.26 25.78
CA PRO A 221 -6.41 9.66 26.94
C PRO A 221 -5.10 8.94 26.59
N ALA A 222 -4.09 9.06 27.47
CA ALA A 222 -2.79 8.42 27.26
C ALA A 222 -2.88 6.90 27.10
N GLY A 223 -3.82 6.24 27.82
CA GLY A 223 -4.07 4.80 27.69
C GLY A 223 -4.51 4.42 26.28
N PHE A 224 -5.42 5.18 25.69
CA PHE A 224 -5.89 4.98 24.33
C PHE A 224 -4.76 5.18 23.28
N LEU A 225 -3.94 6.23 23.45
CA LEU A 225 -2.76 6.42 22.60
C LEU A 225 -1.75 5.28 22.74
N ALA A 226 -1.60 4.70 23.93
CA ALA A 226 -0.71 3.56 24.16
C ALA A 226 -1.18 2.28 23.44
N GLU A 227 -2.49 2.06 23.32
CA GLU A 227 -3.04 0.96 22.51
C GLU A 227 -2.68 1.10 21.02
N MET A 228 -2.79 2.30 20.46
CA MET A 228 -2.34 2.57 19.09
C MET A 228 -0.85 2.28 18.90
N VAL A 229 -0.01 2.67 19.87
CA VAL A 229 1.42 2.37 19.83
C VAL A 229 1.67 0.86 19.85
N SER A 230 0.90 0.08 20.64
CA SER A 230 1.05 -1.38 20.67
C SER A 230 0.70 -2.04 19.34
N ILE A 231 -0.34 -1.56 18.66
CA ILE A 231 -0.67 -1.98 17.28
C ILE A 231 0.49 -1.65 16.31
N LEU A 232 1.03 -0.42 16.38
CA LEU A 232 2.15 -0.02 15.52
C LEU A 232 3.41 -0.88 15.75
N VAL A 233 3.72 -1.24 17.01
CA VAL A 233 4.82 -2.14 17.35
C VAL A 233 4.60 -3.53 16.76
N ALA A 234 3.38 -4.06 16.82
CA ALA A 234 3.04 -5.34 16.22
C ALA A 234 3.22 -5.31 14.69
N LEU A 235 2.73 -4.25 14.02
CA LEU A 235 2.88 -4.07 12.57
C LEU A 235 4.34 -3.89 12.15
N GLU A 236 5.16 -3.17 12.93
CA GLU A 236 6.60 -3.03 12.69
C GLU A 236 7.30 -4.40 12.74
N ARG A 237 6.87 -5.31 13.60
CA ARG A 237 7.39 -6.67 13.64
C ARG A 237 6.91 -7.50 12.46
N LEU A 238 5.64 -7.39 12.09
CA LEU A 238 5.06 -8.13 10.98
C LEU A 238 5.68 -7.75 9.62
N ARG A 239 6.06 -6.47 9.41
CA ARG A 239 6.72 -6.07 8.17
C ARG A 239 8.08 -6.74 7.92
N ALA A 240 8.74 -7.20 8.98
CA ALA A 240 10.01 -7.93 8.89
C ALA A 240 9.81 -9.44 8.73
N ALA A 241 8.59 -9.94 8.86
CA ALA A 241 8.24 -11.33 8.67
C ALA A 241 8.04 -11.66 7.18
N THR A 242 8.08 -12.95 6.85
CA THR A 242 7.79 -13.44 5.49
C THR A 242 6.31 -13.21 5.16
N PRO A 243 5.95 -12.42 4.13
CA PRO A 243 4.56 -12.03 3.86
C PRO A 243 3.61 -13.20 3.57
N LEU A 244 4.13 -14.33 3.11
CA LEU A 244 3.36 -15.52 2.75
C LEU A 244 3.33 -16.59 3.84
N ASP A 245 3.99 -16.36 4.98
CA ASP A 245 4.01 -17.30 6.11
C ASP A 245 2.61 -17.34 6.78
N PRO A 246 2.06 -18.53 7.06
CA PRO A 246 0.79 -18.68 7.77
C PRO A 246 0.75 -17.93 9.11
N ASN A 247 1.84 -17.92 9.87
CA ASN A 247 1.91 -17.17 11.14
C ASN A 247 1.76 -15.66 10.94
N THR A 248 2.32 -15.12 9.84
CA THR A 248 2.13 -13.71 9.47
C THR A 248 0.67 -13.39 9.22
N HIS A 249 -0.05 -14.25 8.50
CA HIS A 249 -1.48 -14.05 8.23
C HIS A 249 -2.35 -14.14 9.48
N VAL A 250 -2.04 -15.06 10.39
CA VAL A 250 -2.76 -15.20 11.67
C VAL A 250 -2.50 -13.98 12.56
N ALA A 251 -1.25 -13.56 12.70
CA ALA A 251 -0.89 -12.40 13.51
C ALA A 251 -1.48 -11.09 12.93
N LEU A 252 -1.43 -10.92 11.60
CA LEU A 252 -2.01 -9.74 10.94
C LEU A 252 -3.54 -9.69 11.09
N HIS A 253 -4.21 -10.85 11.07
CA HIS A 253 -5.65 -10.91 11.38
C HIS A 253 -5.93 -10.44 12.80
N GLY A 254 -5.18 -10.93 13.80
CA GLY A 254 -5.33 -10.48 15.19
C GLY A 254 -5.11 -8.97 15.37
N VAL A 255 -4.13 -8.40 14.67
CA VAL A 255 -3.92 -6.94 14.63
C VAL A 255 -5.12 -6.23 14.00
N GLY A 256 -5.68 -6.76 12.90
CA GLY A 256 -6.86 -6.20 12.25
C GLY A 256 -8.09 -6.22 13.16
N GLU A 257 -8.33 -7.30 13.91
CA GLU A 257 -9.41 -7.39 14.91
C GLU A 257 -9.20 -6.37 16.04
N HIS A 258 -7.97 -6.23 16.55
CA HIS A 258 -7.66 -5.22 17.55
C HIS A 258 -7.94 -3.80 17.02
N LEU A 259 -7.51 -3.49 15.79
CA LEU A 259 -7.81 -2.21 15.15
C LEU A 259 -9.33 -2.00 14.99
N SER A 260 -10.07 -3.04 14.60
CA SER A 260 -11.53 -3.00 14.46
C SER A 260 -12.23 -2.68 15.79
N HIS A 261 -11.77 -3.28 16.88
CA HIS A 261 -12.29 -2.97 18.22
C HIS A 261 -11.94 -1.54 18.64
N LEU A 262 -10.70 -1.11 18.41
CA LEU A 262 -10.23 0.22 18.76
C LEU A 262 -11.06 1.32 18.06
N ILE A 263 -11.31 1.20 16.75
CA ILE A 263 -12.08 2.21 16.01
C ILE A 263 -13.59 2.21 16.30
N THR A 264 -14.07 1.29 17.11
CA THR A 264 -15.46 1.23 17.59
C THR A 264 -15.59 1.54 19.06
N SER A 265 -14.47 1.84 19.77
CA SER A 265 -14.49 2.18 21.21
C SER A 265 -15.05 3.58 21.46
N ASP A 266 -15.54 3.80 22.67
CA ASP A 266 -16.05 5.12 23.11
C ASP A 266 -14.95 6.18 23.08
N GLU A 267 -13.71 5.82 23.41
CA GLU A 267 -12.55 6.70 23.33
C GLU A 267 -12.26 7.14 21.88
N PHE A 268 -12.37 6.22 20.91
CA PHE A 268 -12.21 6.55 19.51
C PHE A 268 -13.35 7.47 19.01
N LEU A 269 -14.58 7.19 19.40
CA LEU A 269 -15.70 8.05 19.06
C LEU A 269 -15.54 9.46 19.67
N GLY A 270 -15.03 9.53 20.92
CA GLY A 270 -14.78 10.79 21.61
C GLY A 270 -13.71 11.67 20.95
N ILE A 271 -12.72 11.14 20.25
CA ILE A 271 -11.74 11.97 19.53
C ILE A 271 -12.38 12.71 18.36
N TRP A 272 -13.43 12.15 17.75
CA TRP A 272 -14.16 12.79 16.66
C TRP A 272 -15.08 13.91 17.13
N ASP A 273 -15.54 13.86 18.37
CA ASP A 273 -16.34 14.97 18.95
C ASP A 273 -15.47 16.22 19.18
N ALA A 274 -14.19 16.05 19.41
CA ALA A 274 -13.22 17.13 19.56
C ALA A 274 -12.49 17.50 18.26
N ALA A 275 -12.64 16.71 17.20
CA ALA A 275 -12.03 16.96 15.89
C ALA A 275 -12.74 18.09 15.14
N PRO A 276 -12.04 18.77 14.19
CA PRO A 276 -12.70 19.67 13.25
C PRO A 276 -13.85 18.96 12.50
N PRO A 277 -15.01 19.59 12.33
CA PRO A 277 -16.18 18.97 11.67
C PRO A 277 -15.84 18.39 10.29
N GLU A 278 -15.02 19.09 9.50
CA GLU A 278 -14.62 18.64 8.16
C GLU A 278 -13.75 17.38 8.20
N GLU A 279 -12.93 17.19 9.25
CA GLU A 279 -12.11 15.99 9.42
C GLU A 279 -12.99 14.79 9.83
N ARG A 280 -13.99 15.03 10.67
CA ARG A 280 -15.00 14.03 11.02
C ARG A 280 -15.83 13.59 9.82
N ASP A 281 -16.33 14.55 9.00
CA ASP A 281 -17.10 14.24 7.79
C ASP A 281 -16.28 13.40 6.79
N ARG A 282 -14.99 13.72 6.65
CA ARG A 282 -14.07 12.92 5.84
C ARG A 282 -13.91 11.50 6.39
N TRP A 283 -13.77 11.33 7.68
CA TRP A 283 -13.70 10.00 8.31
C TRP A 283 -14.96 9.18 8.03
N GLU A 284 -16.15 9.74 8.24
CA GLU A 284 -17.41 9.02 7.99
C GLU A 284 -17.55 8.58 6.54
N ARG A 285 -17.07 9.38 5.61
CA ARG A 285 -17.00 9.02 4.19
C ARG A 285 -15.99 7.91 3.92
N ASP A 286 -14.78 8.00 4.52
CA ASP A 286 -13.59 7.30 4.11
C ASP A 286 -13.32 6.00 4.90
N ARG A 287 -13.96 5.80 6.06
CA ARG A 287 -13.73 4.63 6.93
C ARG A 287 -13.90 3.29 6.23
N LYS A 288 -14.66 3.23 5.13
CA LYS A 288 -14.81 2.05 4.27
C LYS A 288 -13.49 1.56 3.66
N LEU A 289 -12.49 2.43 3.58
CA LEU A 289 -11.15 2.05 3.10
C LEU A 289 -10.56 0.89 3.90
N LEU A 290 -10.77 0.85 5.20
CA LEU A 290 -10.25 -0.21 6.07
C LEU A 290 -10.88 -1.58 5.80
N ASP A 291 -12.07 -1.61 5.20
CA ASP A 291 -12.78 -2.84 4.82
C ASP A 291 -12.49 -3.30 3.39
N VAL A 292 -11.87 -2.45 2.57
CA VAL A 292 -11.41 -2.84 1.24
C VAL A 292 -10.51 -4.07 1.35
N ALA A 293 -10.74 -5.09 0.53
CA ALA A 293 -10.07 -6.39 0.61
C ALA A 293 -10.33 -7.23 1.90
N GLY A 294 -11.32 -6.88 2.73
CA GLY A 294 -11.68 -7.63 3.94
C GLY A 294 -11.98 -9.10 3.69
N SER A 295 -12.69 -9.43 2.60
CA SER A 295 -12.95 -10.84 2.21
C SER A 295 -11.67 -11.60 1.89
N ALA A 296 -10.73 -10.98 1.17
CA ALA A 296 -9.44 -11.59 0.83
C ALA A 296 -8.55 -11.77 2.08
N ARG A 297 -8.57 -10.83 3.03
CA ARG A 297 -7.89 -10.97 4.33
C ARG A 297 -8.44 -12.15 5.13
N ARG A 298 -9.76 -12.25 5.25
CA ARG A 298 -10.40 -13.38 5.94
C ARG A 298 -10.07 -14.71 5.28
N ALA A 299 -10.08 -14.80 3.94
CA ALA A 299 -9.72 -16.04 3.24
C ALA A 299 -8.26 -16.45 3.48
N ARG A 300 -7.31 -15.50 3.52
CA ARG A 300 -5.92 -15.77 3.87
C ARG A 300 -5.77 -16.27 5.31
N PHE A 301 -6.47 -15.64 6.25
CA PHE A 301 -6.50 -16.07 7.65
C PHE A 301 -7.05 -17.49 7.79
N GLN A 302 -8.21 -17.79 7.23
CA GLN A 302 -8.83 -19.12 7.31
C GLN A 302 -7.90 -20.22 6.79
N LYS A 303 -7.28 -19.97 5.63
CA LYS A 303 -6.29 -20.90 5.09
C LYS A 303 -5.10 -21.11 6.02
N ALA A 304 -4.56 -20.02 6.58
CA ALA A 304 -3.43 -20.06 7.51
C ALA A 304 -3.81 -20.77 8.82
N ALA A 305 -4.96 -20.46 9.39
CA ALA A 305 -5.48 -21.08 10.61
C ALA A 305 -5.64 -22.60 10.45
N THR A 306 -6.20 -23.05 9.32
CA THR A 306 -6.28 -24.48 9.00
C THR A 306 -4.90 -25.13 8.89
N GLN A 307 -3.93 -24.47 8.23
CA GLN A 307 -2.56 -24.99 8.12
C GLN A 307 -1.85 -25.14 9.46
N LEU A 308 -2.18 -24.28 10.42
CA LEU A 308 -1.60 -24.26 11.77
C LEU A 308 -2.42 -25.07 12.79
N GLY A 309 -3.52 -25.70 12.38
CA GLY A 309 -4.37 -26.48 13.28
C GLY A 309 -5.13 -25.64 14.32
N LEU A 310 -5.47 -24.39 13.98
CA LEU A 310 -6.22 -23.49 14.86
C LEU A 310 -7.75 -23.59 14.68
N CYS A 311 -8.20 -24.26 13.63
CA CYS A 311 -9.61 -24.54 13.33
C CYS A 311 -9.74 -25.82 12.50
#